data_45544105304cf3c37d1606d07c8647e1
#
_entry.id   45544105304cf3c37d1606d07c8647e1
#
_cell.length_a   1.000
_cell.length_b   1.000
_cell.length_c   1.000
_cell.angle_alpha   90.00
_cell.angle_beta   90.00
_cell.angle_gamma   90.00
#
_symmetry.space_group_name_H-M   'P 1'
#
loop_
_entity.id
_entity.type
_entity.pdbx_description
1 polymer ?
#
loop_
_entity_poly.entity_id
_entity_poly.type
_entity_poly.pdbx_seq_one_letter_code
_entity_poly.pdbx_strand_id
1 'polypeptide(L)'
;EPVQYIVGNVDFYDLNLNVNENVLIPRFETEELVFRVINYIKKNLGENVRILDIGTGSGCIALTLKHKLEHSIVDASDVSLFALEVARSNALKNSLDVNFIESDILKNITSTYDVIVSNPPYISYDEEIMDIVKNNEPHLALYADNNGLYFYREILSNAKKYLNKKNIIAFEIGEKQGSDIKKIALEYFPNSTVKIEKDLYNRDRYVFIFNEINDII
;
A
#
# COMPACT_ATOMS: atom_id res chain seq x y z
N GLU A 1 -6.59 15.24 19.51
CA GLU A 1 -5.76 14.04 19.25
C GLU A 1 -6.67 12.86 18.95
N PRO A 2 -6.37 12.03 17.92
CA PRO A 2 -7.13 10.83 17.62
C PRO A 2 -7.12 9.83 18.79
N VAL A 3 -8.29 9.20 19.04
CA VAL A 3 -8.42 8.24 20.15
C VAL A 3 -7.45 7.06 20.01
N GLN A 4 -7.12 6.67 18.78
CA GLN A 4 -6.16 5.57 18.51
C GLN A 4 -4.75 5.91 19.00
N TYR A 5 -4.32 7.16 18.91
CA TYR A 5 -3.02 7.58 19.45
C TYR A 5 -3.03 7.63 20.98
N ILE A 6 -4.16 8.03 21.59
CA ILE A 6 -4.32 8.01 23.05
C ILE A 6 -4.27 6.58 23.59
N VAL A 7 -4.95 5.64 22.91
CA VAL A 7 -4.98 4.22 23.27
C VAL A 7 -3.66 3.52 22.87
N GLY A 8 -2.95 4.04 21.86
CA GLY A 8 -1.67 3.53 21.37
C GLY A 8 -1.78 2.30 20.47
N ASN A 9 -2.98 1.87 20.10
CA ASN A 9 -3.17 0.74 19.19
C ASN A 9 -4.53 0.78 18.46
N VAL A 10 -4.63 -0.03 17.41
CA VAL A 10 -5.83 -0.20 16.59
C VAL A 10 -5.92 -1.66 16.13
N ASP A 11 -7.13 -2.18 16.02
CA ASP A 11 -7.38 -3.45 15.36
C ASP A 11 -7.44 -3.22 13.85
N PHE A 12 -6.73 -4.03 13.10
CA PHE A 12 -6.71 -4.02 11.65
C PHE A 12 -6.73 -5.45 11.15
N TYR A 13 -7.77 -5.82 10.42
CA TYR A 13 -8.03 -7.20 10.05
C TYR A 13 -8.08 -8.09 11.33
N ASP A 14 -7.20 -9.09 11.43
CA ASP A 14 -7.09 -9.96 12.61
C ASP A 14 -5.87 -9.61 13.49
N LEU A 15 -5.25 -8.46 13.27
CA LEU A 15 -4.05 -8.00 13.98
C LEU A 15 -4.36 -6.83 14.90
N ASN A 16 -3.71 -6.78 16.06
CA ASN A 16 -3.69 -5.59 16.88
C ASN A 16 -2.35 -4.87 16.69
N LEU A 17 -2.40 -3.64 16.15
CA LEU A 17 -1.24 -2.88 15.73
C LEU A 17 -1.03 -1.65 16.63
N ASN A 18 0.18 -1.44 17.09
CA ASN A 18 0.59 -0.20 17.74
C ASN A 18 0.58 0.94 16.73
N VAL A 19 0.11 2.11 17.16
CA VAL A 19 0.11 3.35 16.37
C VAL A 19 0.49 4.52 17.25
N ASN A 20 1.15 5.52 16.66
CA ASN A 20 1.51 6.79 17.26
C ASN A 20 1.58 7.86 16.16
N GLU A 21 1.95 9.06 16.52
CA GLU A 21 2.06 10.23 15.63
C GLU A 21 3.04 10.07 14.44
N ASN A 22 3.83 9.01 14.41
CA ASN A 22 4.79 8.72 13.32
C ASN A 22 4.18 7.93 12.17
N VAL A 23 2.96 7.41 12.32
CA VAL A 23 2.30 6.58 11.30
C VAL A 23 0.85 7.00 11.06
N LEU A 24 0.40 6.86 9.82
CA LEU A 24 -1.02 6.98 9.50
C LEU A 24 -1.80 5.92 10.29
N ILE A 25 -2.91 6.31 10.89
CA ILE A 25 -3.83 5.35 11.52
C ILE A 25 -4.43 4.47 10.43
N PRO A 26 -4.26 3.14 10.50
CA PRO A 26 -4.87 2.22 9.52
C PRO A 26 -6.37 2.44 9.34
N ARG A 27 -6.82 2.48 8.08
CA ARG A 27 -8.20 2.75 7.70
C ARG A 27 -8.91 1.47 7.26
N PHE A 28 -10.22 1.47 7.37
CA PHE A 28 -11.05 0.35 6.93
C PHE A 28 -10.95 0.10 5.42
N GLU A 29 -10.85 1.15 4.62
CA GLU A 29 -10.65 1.05 3.17
C GLU A 29 -9.34 0.31 2.84
N THR A 30 -8.32 0.45 3.67
CA THR A 30 -7.04 -0.28 3.51
C THR A 30 -7.21 -1.78 3.84
N GLU A 31 -8.10 -2.16 4.75
CA GLU A 31 -8.46 -3.58 4.95
C GLU A 31 -9.10 -4.18 3.68
N GLU A 32 -9.98 -3.43 3.02
CA GLU A 32 -10.58 -3.86 1.76
C GLU A 32 -9.54 -4.02 0.65
N LEU A 33 -8.54 -3.11 0.56
CA LEU A 33 -7.41 -3.26 -0.36
C LEU A 33 -6.70 -4.60 -0.14
N VAL A 34 -6.32 -4.87 1.11
CA VAL A 34 -5.60 -6.11 1.49
C VAL A 34 -6.43 -7.35 1.16
N PHE A 35 -7.73 -7.35 1.46
CA PHE A 35 -8.64 -8.44 1.12
C PHE A 35 -8.65 -8.73 -0.39
N ARG A 36 -8.72 -7.70 -1.23
CA ARG A 36 -8.73 -7.83 -2.69
C ARG A 36 -7.38 -8.32 -3.21
N VAL A 37 -6.28 -7.79 -2.69
CA VAL A 37 -4.91 -8.23 -3.02
C VAL A 37 -4.75 -9.72 -2.75
N ILE A 38 -5.15 -10.20 -1.56
CA ILE A 38 -5.09 -11.63 -1.21
C ILE A 38 -5.88 -12.48 -2.21
N ASN A 39 -7.11 -12.08 -2.54
CA ASN A 39 -7.94 -12.80 -3.48
C ASN A 39 -7.32 -12.86 -4.88
N TYR A 40 -6.75 -11.77 -5.38
CA TYR A 40 -6.07 -11.75 -6.67
C TYR A 40 -4.79 -12.57 -6.68
N ILE A 41 -4.02 -12.55 -5.59
CA ILE A 41 -2.84 -13.42 -5.44
C ILE A 41 -3.23 -14.89 -5.53
N LYS A 42 -4.18 -15.32 -4.71
CA LYS A 42 -4.63 -16.72 -4.65
C LYS A 42 -5.18 -17.23 -5.98
N LYS A 43 -5.93 -16.38 -6.69
CA LYS A 43 -6.52 -16.75 -7.99
C LYS A 43 -5.51 -16.79 -9.13
N ASN A 44 -4.52 -15.91 -9.14
CA ASN A 44 -3.70 -15.67 -10.34
C ASN A 44 -2.23 -16.09 -10.19
N LEU A 45 -1.68 -16.06 -8.97
CA LEU A 45 -0.25 -16.27 -8.72
C LEU A 45 0.05 -17.48 -7.81
N GLY A 46 -0.91 -17.87 -6.97
CA GLY A 46 -0.68 -18.82 -5.88
C GLY A 46 -0.05 -18.13 -4.65
N GLU A 47 0.17 -18.88 -3.56
CA GLU A 47 0.56 -18.30 -2.27
C GLU A 47 2.09 -18.13 -2.10
N ASN A 48 2.91 -18.78 -2.95
CA ASN A 48 4.37 -18.64 -2.92
C ASN A 48 4.80 -17.41 -3.73
N VAL A 49 4.52 -16.23 -3.22
CA VAL A 49 4.79 -14.95 -3.89
C VAL A 49 5.74 -14.10 -3.09
N ARG A 50 6.47 -13.23 -3.79
CA ARG A 50 7.23 -12.17 -3.18
C ARG A 50 6.50 -10.85 -3.32
N ILE A 51 6.26 -10.17 -2.20
CA ILE A 51 5.43 -8.96 -2.10
C ILE A 51 6.29 -7.80 -1.59
N LEU A 52 6.11 -6.63 -2.18
CA LEU A 52 6.64 -5.37 -1.68
C LEU A 52 5.49 -4.45 -1.29
N ASP A 53 5.48 -3.99 -0.04
CA ASP A 53 4.63 -2.91 0.45
C ASP A 53 5.43 -1.61 0.49
N ILE A 54 5.03 -0.61 -0.29
CA ILE A 54 5.72 0.69 -0.38
C ILE A 54 4.96 1.73 0.44
N GLY A 55 5.68 2.43 1.35
CA GLY A 55 5.07 3.36 2.30
C GLY A 55 4.31 2.61 3.38
N THR A 56 4.97 1.65 4.03
CA THR A 56 4.31 0.66 4.90
C THR A 56 3.70 1.26 6.17
N GLY A 57 4.16 2.43 6.61
CA GLY A 57 3.66 3.10 7.81
C GLY A 57 3.73 2.21 9.05
N SER A 58 2.58 1.90 9.62
CA SER A 58 2.46 0.97 10.78
C SER A 58 2.77 -0.50 10.43
N GLY A 59 2.95 -0.82 9.15
CA GLY A 59 3.10 -2.19 8.67
C GLY A 59 1.77 -2.91 8.40
N CYS A 60 0.64 -2.22 8.47
CA CYS A 60 -0.69 -2.87 8.44
C CYS A 60 -0.93 -3.72 7.19
N ILE A 61 -0.53 -3.25 6.01
CA ILE A 61 -0.65 -4.01 4.74
C ILE A 61 0.31 -5.20 4.75
N ALA A 62 1.62 -4.94 4.93
CA ALA A 62 2.65 -5.97 4.87
C ALA A 62 2.42 -7.10 5.88
N LEU A 63 2.10 -6.74 7.13
CA LEU A 63 1.89 -7.71 8.20
C LEU A 63 0.64 -8.55 7.97
N THR A 64 -0.45 -7.94 7.49
CA THR A 64 -1.67 -8.68 7.18
C THR A 64 -1.47 -9.61 5.98
N LEU A 65 -0.77 -9.17 4.94
CA LEU A 65 -0.42 -10.04 3.81
C LEU A 65 0.42 -11.22 4.26
N LYS A 66 1.43 -11.00 5.11
CA LYS A 66 2.25 -12.09 5.68
C LYS A 66 1.43 -13.04 6.54
N HIS A 67 0.52 -12.50 7.36
CA HIS A 67 -0.36 -13.31 8.21
C HIS A 67 -1.31 -14.21 7.42
N LYS A 68 -1.85 -13.72 6.31
CA LYS A 68 -2.83 -14.43 5.47
C LYS A 68 -2.21 -15.32 4.39
N LEU A 69 -0.95 -15.07 4.04
CA LEU A 69 -0.18 -15.78 3.03
C LEU A 69 1.14 -16.27 3.66
N GLU A 70 1.06 -17.29 4.50
CA GLU A 70 2.18 -17.76 5.33
C GLU A 70 3.44 -18.11 4.53
N HIS A 71 3.27 -18.62 3.30
CA HIS A 71 4.37 -19.00 2.41
C HIS A 71 4.94 -17.82 1.59
N SER A 72 4.37 -16.63 1.69
CA SER A 72 4.88 -15.45 1.01
C SER A 72 6.18 -14.93 1.65
N ILE A 73 7.00 -14.27 0.83
CA ILE A 73 8.10 -13.43 1.28
C ILE A 73 7.62 -11.99 1.18
N VAL A 74 7.63 -11.25 2.29
CA VAL A 74 7.14 -9.88 2.33
C VAL A 74 8.27 -8.95 2.72
N ASP A 75 8.57 -8.01 1.82
CA ASP A 75 9.40 -6.85 2.07
C ASP A 75 8.49 -5.62 2.26
N ALA A 76 8.78 -4.77 3.21
CA ALA A 76 8.05 -3.55 3.51
C ALA A 76 9.01 -2.37 3.56
N SER A 77 8.70 -1.30 2.84
CA SER A 77 9.57 -0.14 2.77
C SER A 77 8.87 1.13 3.22
N ASP A 78 9.65 2.03 3.82
CA ASP A 78 9.22 3.39 4.15
C ASP A 78 10.42 4.32 4.12
N VAL A 79 10.20 5.60 3.86
CA VAL A 79 11.22 6.65 3.93
C VAL A 79 11.46 7.08 5.37
N SER A 80 10.47 6.92 6.25
CA SER A 80 10.52 7.27 7.66
C SER A 80 11.06 6.12 8.52
N LEU A 81 12.22 6.33 9.12
CA LEU A 81 12.77 5.40 10.11
C LEU A 81 11.84 5.21 11.32
N PHE A 82 11.15 6.26 11.75
CA PHE A 82 10.20 6.19 12.86
C PHE A 82 8.98 5.32 12.50
N ALA A 83 8.49 5.41 11.27
CA ALA A 83 7.43 4.51 10.78
C ALA A 83 7.92 3.05 10.78
N LEU A 84 9.14 2.80 10.28
CA LEU A 84 9.74 1.47 10.29
C LEU A 84 9.95 0.90 11.70
N GLU A 85 10.25 1.74 12.70
CA GLU A 85 10.32 1.32 14.11
C GLU A 85 8.96 0.82 14.61
N VAL A 86 7.88 1.55 14.31
CA VAL A 86 6.51 1.13 14.63
C VAL A 86 6.17 -0.18 13.93
N ALA A 87 6.45 -0.28 12.63
CA ALA A 87 6.18 -1.49 11.85
C ALA A 87 6.95 -2.71 12.36
N ARG A 88 8.23 -2.57 12.72
CA ARG A 88 9.02 -3.65 13.36
C ARG A 88 8.46 -4.06 14.72
N SER A 89 8.04 -3.09 15.54
CA SER A 89 7.36 -3.37 16.82
C SER A 89 6.08 -4.19 16.60
N ASN A 90 5.30 -3.85 15.57
CA ASN A 90 4.09 -4.58 15.21
C ASN A 90 4.37 -5.99 14.69
N ALA A 91 5.44 -6.17 13.90
CA ALA A 91 5.89 -7.48 13.45
C ALA A 91 6.25 -8.39 14.62
N LEU A 92 7.04 -7.89 15.56
CA LEU A 92 7.41 -8.60 16.79
C LEU A 92 6.19 -8.97 17.63
N LYS A 93 5.30 -8.02 17.87
CA LYS A 93 4.06 -8.20 18.65
C LYS A 93 3.18 -9.31 18.08
N ASN A 94 3.09 -9.42 16.76
CA ASN A 94 2.25 -10.39 16.08
C ASN A 94 3.03 -11.64 15.60
N SER A 95 4.32 -11.77 15.96
CA SER A 95 5.19 -12.90 15.58
C SER A 95 5.23 -13.15 14.06
N LEU A 96 5.33 -12.07 13.27
CA LEU A 96 5.36 -12.10 11.81
C LEU A 96 6.75 -11.74 11.28
N ASP A 97 7.24 -12.53 10.33
CA ASP A 97 8.54 -12.32 9.68
C ASP A 97 8.37 -11.48 8.40
N VAL A 98 8.71 -10.20 8.49
CA VAL A 98 8.69 -9.23 7.40
C VAL A 98 10.03 -8.49 7.37
N ASN A 99 10.61 -8.34 6.19
CA ASN A 99 11.84 -7.58 6.02
C ASN A 99 11.54 -6.09 5.80
N PHE A 100 12.10 -5.22 6.65
CA PHE A 100 11.86 -3.78 6.62
C PHE A 100 13.05 -3.02 6.04
N ILE A 101 12.79 -2.21 5.02
CA ILE A 101 13.79 -1.49 4.22
C ILE A 101 13.52 0.01 4.29
N GLU A 102 14.52 0.78 4.73
CA GLU A 102 14.48 2.24 4.56
C GLU A 102 14.67 2.57 3.08
N SER A 103 13.66 3.17 2.45
CA SER A 103 13.71 3.50 1.02
C SER A 103 12.77 4.67 0.69
N ASP A 104 13.30 5.63 -0.03
CA ASP A 104 12.49 6.61 -0.73
C ASP A 104 11.92 5.92 -2.00
N ILE A 105 10.67 5.50 -1.90
CA ILE A 105 9.95 4.71 -2.91
C ILE A 105 10.75 3.42 -3.22
N LEU A 106 11.44 3.36 -4.34
CA LEU A 106 12.15 2.18 -4.85
C LEU A 106 13.68 2.30 -4.81
N LYS A 107 14.24 3.40 -4.28
CA LYS A 107 15.68 3.71 -4.38
C LYS A 107 16.59 2.64 -3.79
N ASN A 108 16.22 2.05 -2.65
CA ASN A 108 17.02 1.03 -1.96
C ASN A 108 16.49 -0.39 -2.14
N ILE A 109 15.54 -0.58 -3.05
CA ILE A 109 14.98 -1.89 -3.37
C ILE A 109 15.96 -2.61 -4.32
N THR A 110 16.26 -3.86 -4.02
CA THR A 110 17.22 -4.66 -4.78
C THR A 110 16.66 -5.97 -5.33
N SER A 111 15.49 -6.36 -4.86
CA SER A 111 14.82 -7.62 -5.25
C SER A 111 13.76 -7.39 -6.32
N THR A 112 13.24 -8.50 -6.89
CA THR A 112 12.07 -8.48 -7.77
C THR A 112 10.87 -9.13 -7.09
N TYR A 113 9.66 -8.70 -7.47
CA TYR A 113 8.42 -9.03 -6.80
C TYR A 113 7.34 -9.49 -7.76
N ASP A 114 6.47 -10.35 -7.26
CA ASP A 114 5.26 -10.76 -7.95
C ASP A 114 4.12 -9.77 -7.68
N VAL A 115 4.20 -9.07 -6.55
CA VAL A 115 3.20 -8.08 -6.15
C VAL A 115 3.89 -6.84 -5.57
N ILE A 116 3.49 -5.68 -6.06
CA ILE A 116 3.77 -4.38 -5.42
C ILE A 116 2.43 -3.82 -4.95
N VAL A 117 2.34 -3.47 -3.68
CA VAL A 117 1.16 -2.84 -3.08
C VAL A 117 1.56 -1.53 -2.41
N SER A 118 0.71 -0.53 -2.45
CA SER A 118 0.93 0.72 -1.74
C SER A 118 -0.38 1.45 -1.45
N ASN A 119 -0.46 2.04 -0.28
CA ASN A 119 -1.37 3.13 0.04
C ASN A 119 -0.53 4.41 0.20
N PRO A 120 -0.10 5.03 -0.91
CA PRO A 120 0.79 6.18 -0.83
C PRO A 120 0.01 7.44 -0.47
N PRO A 121 0.69 8.51 -0.03
CA PRO A 121 0.07 9.83 0.11
C PRO A 121 -0.58 10.25 -1.21
N TYR A 122 -1.83 10.71 -1.16
CA TYR A 122 -2.60 11.05 -2.36
C TYR A 122 -3.43 12.35 -2.24
N ILE A 123 -3.36 13.02 -1.10
CA ILE A 123 -4.10 14.26 -0.87
C ILE A 123 -3.33 15.42 -1.51
N SER A 124 -4.00 16.21 -2.35
CA SER A 124 -3.42 17.45 -2.88
C SER A 124 -3.28 18.48 -1.75
N TYR A 125 -2.23 19.31 -1.83
CA TYR A 125 -2.04 20.39 -0.85
C TYR A 125 -3.17 21.43 -0.84
N ASP A 126 -3.95 21.51 -1.91
CA ASP A 126 -5.11 22.41 -2.04
C ASP A 126 -6.41 21.78 -1.51
N GLU A 127 -6.38 20.50 -1.10
CA GLU A 127 -7.54 19.78 -0.61
C GLU A 127 -7.76 20.02 0.89
N GLU A 128 -8.99 20.38 1.27
CA GLU A 128 -9.37 20.50 2.66
C GLU A 128 -9.66 19.13 3.27
N ILE A 129 -9.00 18.83 4.37
CA ILE A 129 -9.22 17.63 5.17
C ILE A 129 -9.59 17.99 6.61
N MET A 130 -10.14 17.03 7.33
CA MET A 130 -10.54 17.23 8.73
C MET A 130 -9.36 17.70 9.59
N ASP A 131 -9.56 18.72 10.41
CA ASP A 131 -8.54 19.28 11.28
C ASP A 131 -7.88 18.24 12.19
N ILE A 132 -8.64 17.25 12.67
CA ILE A 132 -8.09 16.20 13.52
C ILE A 132 -7.04 15.35 12.78
N VAL A 133 -7.21 15.10 11.49
CA VAL A 133 -6.23 14.39 10.65
C VAL A 133 -5.06 15.32 10.37
N LYS A 134 -5.35 16.52 9.87
CA LYS A 134 -4.35 17.52 9.46
C LYS A 134 -3.36 17.87 10.58
N ASN A 135 -3.86 17.98 11.82
CA ASN A 135 -3.07 18.49 12.94
C ASN A 135 -2.39 17.38 13.77
N ASN A 136 -2.69 16.12 13.54
CA ASN A 136 -2.18 15.04 14.38
C ASN A 136 -1.50 13.90 13.61
N GLU A 137 -1.89 13.64 12.34
CA GLU A 137 -1.28 12.58 11.57
C GLU A 137 -0.10 13.10 10.73
N PRO A 138 0.92 12.28 10.41
CA PRO A 138 2.13 12.77 9.76
C PRO A 138 1.83 13.28 8.34
N HIS A 139 2.17 14.51 8.05
CA HIS A 139 1.95 15.15 6.75
C HIS A 139 2.61 14.38 5.59
N LEU A 140 3.74 13.72 5.87
CA LEU A 140 4.44 12.87 4.92
C LEU A 140 3.58 11.68 4.44
N ALA A 141 2.63 11.24 5.25
CA ALA A 141 1.71 10.15 4.91
C ALA A 141 0.39 10.62 4.27
N LEU A 142 0.17 11.94 4.19
CA LEU A 142 -1.09 12.50 3.72
C LEU A 142 -0.95 13.16 2.33
N TYR A 143 0.03 14.04 2.17
CA TYR A 143 0.08 14.95 1.03
C TYR A 143 1.04 14.52 -0.07
N ALA A 144 0.64 14.78 -1.31
CA ALA A 144 1.45 14.55 -2.49
C ALA A 144 1.30 15.67 -3.53
N ASP A 145 2.39 15.95 -4.23
CA ASP A 145 2.44 16.85 -5.37
C ASP A 145 1.65 16.32 -6.58
N ASN A 146 1.55 17.14 -7.62
CA ASN A 146 0.87 16.82 -8.88
C ASN A 146 -0.59 16.36 -8.67
N ASN A 147 -1.36 17.14 -7.89
CA ASN A 147 -2.75 16.80 -7.53
C ASN A 147 -2.88 15.41 -6.88
N GLY A 148 -1.92 15.06 -6.01
CA GLY A 148 -1.90 13.77 -5.33
C GLY A 148 -1.40 12.59 -6.19
N LEU A 149 -0.89 12.83 -7.41
CA LEU A 149 -0.50 11.77 -8.35
C LEU A 149 0.99 11.45 -8.35
N TYR A 150 1.80 12.19 -7.61
CA TYR A 150 3.26 12.09 -7.62
C TYR A 150 3.75 10.66 -7.35
N PHE A 151 3.32 10.04 -6.27
CA PHE A 151 3.81 8.72 -5.86
C PHE A 151 3.41 7.62 -6.84
N TYR A 152 2.19 7.67 -7.40
CA TYR A 152 1.76 6.70 -8.41
C TYR A 152 2.65 6.76 -9.66
N ARG A 153 2.99 7.97 -10.12
CA ARG A 153 3.87 8.17 -11.27
C ARG A 153 5.28 7.68 -10.98
N GLU A 154 5.84 8.03 -9.81
CA GLU A 154 7.18 7.60 -9.41
C GLU A 154 7.28 6.07 -9.26
N ILE A 155 6.29 5.44 -8.64
CA ILE A 155 6.26 3.98 -8.52
C ILE A 155 6.18 3.36 -9.92
N LEU A 156 5.19 3.74 -10.72
CA LEU A 156 4.93 3.10 -12.02
C LEU A 156 6.07 3.29 -13.02
N SER A 157 6.70 4.47 -13.06
CA SER A 157 7.81 4.75 -13.96
C SER A 157 9.05 3.90 -13.67
N ASN A 158 9.23 3.45 -12.43
CA ASN A 158 10.40 2.70 -11.99
C ASN A 158 10.10 1.21 -11.70
N ALA A 159 8.84 0.83 -11.46
CA ALA A 159 8.47 -0.51 -10.99
C ALA A 159 8.93 -1.66 -11.91
N LYS A 160 9.01 -1.43 -13.22
CA LYS A 160 9.34 -2.48 -14.21
C LYS A 160 10.65 -3.22 -13.90
N LYS A 161 11.61 -2.56 -13.26
CA LYS A 161 12.90 -3.14 -12.86
C LYS A 161 12.79 -4.13 -11.70
N TYR A 162 11.73 -3.99 -10.92
CA TYR A 162 11.50 -4.69 -9.66
C TYR A 162 10.33 -5.68 -9.75
N LEU A 163 9.83 -5.95 -10.95
CA LEU A 163 8.70 -6.84 -11.17
C LEU A 163 9.13 -8.11 -11.89
N ASN A 164 8.64 -9.25 -11.40
CA ASN A 164 8.68 -10.51 -12.12
C ASN A 164 7.77 -10.44 -13.36
N LYS A 165 7.93 -11.36 -14.31
CA LYS A 165 7.20 -11.33 -15.58
C LYS A 165 5.68 -11.29 -15.36
N LYS A 166 5.18 -12.15 -14.49
CA LYS A 166 3.77 -12.22 -14.11
C LYS A 166 3.61 -11.49 -12.79
N ASN A 167 2.88 -10.39 -12.77
CA ASN A 167 2.80 -9.57 -11.57
C ASN A 167 1.51 -8.78 -11.44
N ILE A 168 1.28 -8.28 -10.22
CA ILE A 168 0.16 -7.39 -9.86
C ILE A 168 0.73 -6.15 -9.17
N ILE A 169 0.26 -4.96 -9.59
CA ILE A 169 0.46 -3.74 -8.84
C ILE A 169 -0.89 -3.29 -8.31
N ALA A 170 -0.97 -2.96 -7.03
CA ALA A 170 -2.20 -2.58 -6.34
C ALA A 170 -2.01 -1.26 -5.58
N PHE A 171 -2.96 -0.35 -5.74
CA PHE A 171 -2.97 0.94 -5.05
C PHE A 171 -4.30 1.22 -4.35
N GLU A 172 -4.24 1.80 -3.16
CA GLU A 172 -5.33 2.64 -2.66
C GLU A 172 -5.21 4.03 -3.29
N ILE A 173 -6.35 4.66 -3.60
CA ILE A 173 -6.40 5.94 -4.33
C ILE A 173 -7.45 6.88 -3.75
N GLY A 174 -7.32 8.18 -4.03
CA GLY A 174 -8.40 9.15 -3.85
C GLY A 174 -9.55 8.90 -4.84
N GLU A 175 -10.78 9.16 -4.42
CA GLU A 175 -11.99 8.82 -5.18
C GLU A 175 -12.08 9.38 -6.61
N LYS A 176 -11.35 10.47 -6.89
CA LYS A 176 -11.35 11.14 -8.20
C LYS A 176 -10.13 10.82 -9.08
N GLN A 177 -9.20 10.02 -8.57
CA GLN A 177 -7.90 9.79 -9.22
C GLN A 177 -7.86 8.57 -10.15
N GLY A 178 -8.87 7.70 -10.11
CA GLY A 178 -8.85 6.41 -10.80
C GLY A 178 -8.53 6.50 -12.29
N SER A 179 -9.19 7.42 -13.01
CA SER A 179 -8.97 7.58 -14.46
C SER A 179 -7.56 8.08 -14.81
N ASP A 180 -6.98 8.96 -14.01
CA ASP A 180 -5.64 9.51 -14.26
C ASP A 180 -4.56 8.49 -13.90
N ILE A 181 -4.72 7.74 -12.80
CA ILE A 181 -3.81 6.66 -12.45
C ILE A 181 -3.86 5.55 -13.51
N LYS A 182 -5.05 5.23 -14.05
CA LYS A 182 -5.17 4.28 -15.17
C LYS A 182 -4.41 4.75 -16.41
N LYS A 183 -4.46 6.04 -16.77
CA LYS A 183 -3.67 6.61 -17.88
C LYS A 183 -2.17 6.47 -17.62
N ILE A 184 -1.71 6.82 -16.41
CA ILE A 184 -0.32 6.68 -16.00
C ILE A 184 0.11 5.22 -16.07
N ALA A 185 -0.71 4.29 -15.58
CA ALA A 185 -0.42 2.87 -15.63
C ALA A 185 -0.22 2.38 -17.08
N LEU A 186 -1.11 2.76 -17.99
CA LEU A 186 -1.01 2.36 -19.40
C LEU A 186 0.12 3.06 -20.16
N GLU A 187 0.62 4.21 -19.70
CA GLU A 187 1.81 4.85 -20.23
C GLU A 187 3.06 3.98 -20.01
N TYR A 188 3.23 3.40 -18.80
CA TYR A 188 4.39 2.58 -18.47
C TYR A 188 4.18 1.08 -18.72
N PHE A 189 2.95 0.61 -18.67
CA PHE A 189 2.54 -0.79 -18.86
C PHE A 189 1.42 -0.90 -19.93
N PRO A 190 1.72 -0.64 -21.21
CA PRO A 190 0.69 -0.49 -22.25
C PRO A 190 -0.11 -1.78 -22.53
N ASN A 191 0.44 -2.94 -22.18
CA ASN A 191 -0.20 -4.24 -22.40
C ASN A 191 -0.88 -4.81 -21.16
N SER A 192 -0.93 -4.03 -20.06
CA SER A 192 -1.55 -4.48 -18.83
C SER A 192 -3.07 -4.36 -18.86
N THR A 193 -3.74 -5.18 -18.06
CA THR A 193 -5.14 -4.96 -17.71
C THR A 193 -5.22 -4.10 -16.46
N VAL A 194 -5.93 -2.98 -16.54
CA VAL A 194 -6.10 -2.06 -15.41
C VAL A 194 -7.56 -2.05 -14.96
N LYS A 195 -7.81 -2.45 -13.72
CA LYS A 195 -9.13 -2.39 -13.07
C LYS A 195 -9.16 -1.26 -12.05
N ILE A 196 -10.24 -0.48 -12.07
CA ILE A 196 -10.58 0.49 -11.01
C ILE A 196 -11.73 -0.12 -10.24
N GLU A 197 -11.59 -0.23 -8.92
CA GLU A 197 -12.59 -0.84 -8.06
C GLU A 197 -13.06 0.13 -6.98
N LYS A 198 -14.30 -0.05 -6.56
CA LYS A 198 -14.97 0.81 -5.61
C LYS A 198 -14.92 0.22 -4.20
N ASP A 199 -14.91 1.14 -3.22
CA ASP A 199 -15.14 0.81 -1.82
C ASP A 199 -16.62 0.48 -1.52
N LEU A 200 -16.93 0.12 -0.29
CA LEU A 200 -18.32 -0.17 0.15
C LEU A 200 -19.24 1.03 0.03
N TYR A 201 -18.71 2.25 -0.08
CA TYR A 201 -19.48 3.47 -0.31
C TYR A 201 -19.65 3.84 -1.78
N ASN A 202 -19.29 2.91 -2.70
CA ASN A 202 -19.36 3.08 -4.16
C ASN A 202 -18.49 4.21 -4.72
N ARG A 203 -17.36 4.54 -4.04
CA ARG A 203 -16.36 5.50 -4.49
C ARG A 203 -15.18 4.74 -5.10
N ASP A 204 -14.59 5.24 -6.18
CA ASP A 204 -13.34 4.67 -6.70
C ASP A 204 -12.27 4.72 -5.60
N ARG A 205 -11.69 3.58 -5.26
CA ARG A 205 -10.77 3.48 -4.13
C ARG A 205 -9.55 2.63 -4.40
N TYR A 206 -9.62 1.73 -5.37
CA TYR A 206 -8.53 0.80 -5.64
C TYR A 206 -8.21 0.76 -7.13
N VAL A 207 -6.91 0.70 -7.45
CA VAL A 207 -6.44 0.42 -8.81
C VAL A 207 -5.58 -0.84 -8.78
N PHE A 208 -5.92 -1.79 -9.65
CA PHE A 208 -5.16 -3.01 -9.88
C PHE A 208 -4.63 -3.05 -11.29
N ILE A 209 -3.34 -3.31 -11.46
CA ILE A 209 -2.65 -3.42 -12.72
C ILE A 209 -2.09 -4.84 -12.83
N PHE A 210 -2.54 -5.58 -13.83
CA PHE A 210 -2.19 -6.99 -14.05
C PHE A 210 -1.32 -7.10 -15.28
N ASN A 211 -0.11 -7.64 -15.12
CA ASN A 211 0.84 -7.85 -16.20
C ASN A 211 1.02 -9.35 -16.45
N GLU A 212 0.96 -9.76 -17.73
CA GLU A 212 1.09 -11.16 -18.16
C GLU A 212 0.14 -12.13 -17.43
N ILE A 213 -1.02 -11.63 -17.00
CA ILE A 213 -2.09 -12.40 -16.35
C ILE A 213 -3.28 -12.40 -17.31
N ASN A 214 -3.56 -13.60 -17.87
CA ASN A 214 -4.73 -13.84 -18.71
C ASN A 214 -5.88 -14.30 -17.81
N ASP A 215 -7.12 -14.00 -18.22
CA ASP A 215 -8.36 -14.44 -17.54
C ASP A 215 -8.43 -13.98 -16.06
N ILE A 216 -8.33 -12.67 -15.86
CA ILE A 216 -8.54 -12.07 -14.54
C ILE A 216 -10.00 -12.23 -14.14
N ILE A 217 -10.27 -13.20 -13.26
CA ILE A 217 -11.59 -13.53 -12.73
C ILE A 217 -11.91 -12.69 -11.50
#